data_4d0568c0ccd92124bd4957d81eb8b312
#
_entry.id   4d0568c0ccd92124bd4957d81eb8b312
#
_cell.length_a   1.000
_cell.length_b   1.000
_cell.length_c   1.000
_cell.angle_alpha   90.00
_cell.angle_beta   90.00
_cell.angle_gamma   90.00
#
_symmetry.space_group_name_H-M   'P 1'
#
loop_
_entity.id
_entity.type
_entity.pdbx_description
1 polymer ?
#
loop_
_entity_poly.entity_id
_entity_poly.type
_entity_poly.pdbx_seq_one_letter_code
_entity_poly.pdbx_strand_id
1 'polypeptide(L)'
;MSNKNQLGFQIPPDLLPRDGRFGCGPSKVRPEQIEAIVARASSVMGTSHRQAPVKDIVGSVRDGLVSLFGLPDGWEIVLGNGGSTVF
;
A
#
# COMPACT_ATOMS: atom_id res chain seq x y z
N MET A 1 -18.33 26.50 -8.48
CA MET A 1 -18.63 25.99 -7.14
C MET A 1 -18.89 24.50 -7.19
N SER A 2 -18.29 23.78 -6.32
CA SER A 2 -18.53 22.36 -6.28
C SER A 2 -19.95 22.07 -5.78
N ASN A 3 -20.61 21.13 -6.39
CA ASN A 3 -21.92 20.67 -6.00
C ASN A 3 -21.82 19.27 -5.41
N LYS A 4 -21.82 19.20 -4.08
CA LYS A 4 -21.67 17.95 -3.35
C LYS A 4 -22.80 16.96 -3.61
N ASN A 5 -23.96 17.44 -4.06
CA ASN A 5 -25.14 16.63 -4.27
C ASN A 5 -25.38 16.24 -5.73
N GLN A 6 -24.39 16.50 -6.61
CA GLN A 6 -24.50 16.15 -8.01
C GLN A 6 -24.75 14.66 -8.25
N LEU A 7 -24.19 13.82 -7.38
CA LEU A 7 -24.32 12.37 -7.50
C LEU A 7 -25.62 11.84 -6.89
N GLY A 8 -26.44 12.71 -6.26
CA GLY A 8 -27.67 12.28 -5.60
C GLY A 8 -27.46 11.52 -4.28
N PHE A 9 -26.24 11.45 -3.79
CA PHE A 9 -25.92 10.83 -2.51
C PHE A 9 -24.69 11.50 -1.89
N GLN A 10 -24.51 11.30 -0.60
CA GLN A 10 -23.32 11.75 0.12
C GLN A 10 -22.53 10.54 0.61
N ILE A 11 -21.21 10.61 0.48
CA ILE A 11 -20.31 9.62 1.06
C ILE A 11 -20.14 9.95 2.53
N PRO A 12 -20.38 9.01 3.45
CA PRO A 12 -20.15 9.24 4.88
C PRO A 12 -18.72 9.72 5.14
N PRO A 13 -18.52 10.71 6.03
CA PRO A 13 -17.19 11.28 6.28
C PRO A 13 -16.15 10.25 6.73
N ASP A 14 -16.55 9.22 7.44
CA ASP A 14 -15.64 8.17 7.90
C ASP A 14 -15.12 7.27 6.79
N LEU A 15 -15.75 7.29 5.62
CA LEU A 15 -15.30 6.57 4.43
C LEU A 15 -14.40 7.41 3.54
N LEU A 16 -14.28 8.70 3.83
CA LEU A 16 -13.42 9.58 3.06
C LEU A 16 -11.96 9.43 3.49
N PRO A 17 -11.01 9.55 2.56
CA PRO A 17 -9.61 9.55 2.93
C PRO A 17 -9.26 10.78 3.76
N ARG A 18 -8.33 10.64 4.70
CA ARG A 18 -7.84 11.77 5.50
C ARG A 18 -7.18 12.84 4.61
N ASP A 19 -6.63 12.41 3.50
CA ASP A 19 -5.98 13.28 2.52
C ASP A 19 -6.34 12.75 1.14
N GLY A 20 -6.87 13.62 0.28
CA GLY A 20 -7.38 13.25 -1.04
C GLY A 20 -6.32 13.16 -2.14
N ARG A 21 -5.05 13.05 -1.80
CA ARG A 21 -3.99 12.95 -2.81
C ARG A 21 -3.90 11.53 -3.35
N PHE A 22 -4.61 11.28 -4.45
CA PHE A 22 -4.68 10.01 -5.16
C PHE A 22 -4.25 10.19 -6.62
N GLY A 23 -3.02 10.60 -6.81
CA GLY A 23 -2.48 10.72 -8.15
C GLY A 23 -2.05 9.37 -8.73
N CYS A 24 -1.89 9.31 -10.03
CA CYS A 24 -1.33 8.14 -10.72
C CYS A 24 0.18 7.98 -10.46
N GLY A 25 0.81 9.03 -9.97
CA GLY A 25 2.18 9.04 -9.48
C GLY A 25 2.21 9.38 -8.01
N PRO A 26 2.49 10.65 -7.62
CA PRO A 26 2.53 11.00 -6.21
C PRO A 26 1.16 10.82 -5.57
N SER A 27 1.16 10.16 -4.43
CA SER A 27 -0.04 10.05 -3.60
C SER A 27 0.36 10.19 -2.14
N LYS A 28 -0.64 10.39 -1.27
CA LYS A 28 -0.36 10.62 0.14
C LYS A 28 0.17 9.36 0.81
N VAL A 29 1.26 9.52 1.54
CA VAL A 29 1.81 8.50 2.44
C VAL A 29 1.35 8.83 3.85
N ARG A 30 0.80 7.85 4.55
CA ARG A 30 0.34 8.06 5.93
C ARG A 30 1.52 8.18 6.88
N PRO A 31 1.44 9.05 7.91
CA PRO A 31 2.51 9.19 8.90
C PRO A 31 2.91 7.86 9.55
N GLU A 32 1.95 7.00 9.81
CA GLU A 32 2.19 5.69 10.43
C GLU A 32 3.12 4.80 9.58
N GLN A 33 3.09 4.96 8.27
CA GLN A 33 3.97 4.22 7.37
C GLN A 33 5.43 4.68 7.53
N ILE A 34 5.64 5.98 7.69
CA ILE A 34 6.97 6.53 7.92
C ILE A 34 7.50 6.10 9.29
N GLU A 35 6.65 6.15 10.31
CA GLU A 35 7.01 5.69 11.65
C GLU A 35 7.41 4.21 11.67
N ALA A 36 6.72 3.38 10.91
CA ALA A 36 7.06 1.97 10.79
C ALA A 36 8.44 1.75 10.14
N ILE A 37 8.79 2.56 9.15
CA ILE A 37 10.12 2.51 8.53
C ILE A 37 11.18 2.92 9.55
N VAL A 38 10.96 4.01 10.28
CA VAL A 38 11.89 4.50 11.30
C VAL A 38 12.13 3.43 12.37
N ALA A 39 11.08 2.76 12.81
CA ALA A 39 11.18 1.71 13.83
C ALA A 39 12.02 0.53 13.38
N ARG A 40 12.11 0.28 12.07
CA ARG A 40 12.86 -0.84 11.49
C ARG A 40 14.13 -0.43 10.77
N ALA A 41 14.50 0.85 10.84
CA ALA A 41 15.60 1.39 10.03
C ALA A 41 16.91 0.63 10.22
N SER A 42 17.27 0.29 11.46
CA SER A 42 18.53 -0.40 11.75
C SER A 42 18.61 -1.83 11.22
N SER A 43 17.47 -2.50 11.03
CA SER A 43 17.43 -3.88 10.55
C SER A 43 17.15 -4.01 9.06
N VAL A 44 16.57 -2.99 8.43
CA VAL A 44 16.09 -3.06 7.06
C VAL A 44 16.88 -2.15 6.12
N MET A 45 17.10 -0.90 6.52
CA MET A 45 17.79 0.07 5.65
C MET A 45 19.24 -0.34 5.44
N GLY A 46 19.65 -0.42 4.18
CA GLY A 46 21.00 -0.88 3.84
C GLY A 46 21.18 -2.40 3.92
N THR A 47 20.10 -3.14 4.17
CA THR A 47 20.14 -4.61 4.25
C THR A 47 19.69 -5.21 2.92
N SER A 48 20.41 -6.23 2.47
CA SER A 48 20.10 -6.92 1.21
C SER A 48 18.71 -7.56 1.24
N HIS A 49 18.02 -7.50 0.10
CA HIS A 49 16.75 -8.22 -0.09
C HIS A 49 16.88 -9.74 0.05
N ARG A 50 18.11 -10.25 0.10
CA ARG A 50 18.37 -11.69 0.32
C ARG A 50 18.46 -12.04 1.79
N GLN A 51 18.47 -11.07 2.68
CA GLN A 51 18.55 -11.27 4.12
C GLN A 51 17.14 -11.35 4.74
N ALA A 52 17.06 -12.08 5.85
CA ALA A 52 15.78 -12.35 6.51
C ALA A 52 14.95 -11.10 6.84
N PRO A 53 15.52 -10.01 7.37
CA PRO A 53 14.71 -8.85 7.71
C PRO A 53 13.91 -8.28 6.53
N VAL A 54 14.50 -8.26 5.35
CA VAL A 54 13.84 -7.76 4.13
C VAL A 54 12.91 -8.83 3.57
N LYS A 55 13.33 -10.09 3.53
CA LYS A 55 12.47 -11.20 3.10
C LYS A 55 11.20 -11.28 3.91
N ASP A 56 11.28 -11.07 5.21
CA ASP A 56 10.13 -11.14 6.11
C ASP A 56 9.12 -10.04 5.81
N ILE A 57 9.58 -8.85 5.46
CA ILE A 57 8.70 -7.75 5.05
C ILE A 57 7.99 -8.11 3.74
N VAL A 58 8.72 -8.59 2.77
CA VAL A 58 8.13 -9.01 1.49
C VAL A 58 7.10 -10.13 1.71
N GLY A 59 7.44 -11.10 2.55
CA GLY A 59 6.50 -12.17 2.92
C GLY A 59 5.24 -11.63 3.57
N SER A 60 5.38 -10.67 4.49
CA SER A 60 4.23 -10.04 5.15
C SER A 60 3.32 -9.30 4.16
N VAL A 61 3.91 -8.62 3.17
CA VAL A 61 3.13 -7.94 2.12
C VAL A 61 2.36 -8.95 1.30
N ARG A 62 3.02 -10.01 0.87
CA ARG A 62 2.38 -11.06 0.07
C ARG A 62 1.25 -11.74 0.83
N ASP A 63 1.48 -12.12 2.06
CA ASP A 63 0.47 -12.76 2.92
C ASP A 63 -0.70 -11.81 3.19
N GLY A 64 -0.41 -10.55 3.45
CA GLY A 64 -1.43 -9.53 3.66
C GLY A 64 -2.33 -9.34 2.44
N LEU A 65 -1.77 -9.36 1.24
CA LEU A 65 -2.54 -9.23 0.00
C LEU A 65 -3.38 -10.49 -0.28
N VAL A 66 -2.85 -11.67 0.00
CA VAL A 66 -3.63 -12.91 -0.10
C VAL A 66 -4.85 -12.83 0.82
N SER A 67 -4.64 -12.40 2.05
CA SER A 67 -5.72 -12.25 3.04
C SER A 67 -6.72 -11.18 2.63
N LEU A 68 -6.24 -10.02 2.18
CA LEU A 68 -7.09 -8.89 1.79
C LEU A 68 -8.03 -9.25 0.64
N PHE A 69 -7.52 -9.94 -0.35
CA PHE A 69 -8.30 -10.32 -1.53
C PHE A 69 -8.99 -11.69 -1.39
N GLY A 70 -8.74 -12.39 -0.28
CA GLY A 70 -9.33 -13.72 -0.07
C GLY A 70 -8.96 -14.70 -1.19
N LEU A 71 -7.70 -14.70 -1.60
CA LEU A 71 -7.27 -15.52 -2.74
C LEU A 71 -7.34 -17.01 -2.41
N PRO A 72 -7.93 -17.82 -3.30
CA PRO A 72 -7.95 -19.27 -3.12
C PRO A 72 -6.57 -19.89 -3.37
N ASP A 73 -6.43 -21.15 -2.99
CA ASP A 73 -5.20 -21.92 -3.26
C ASP A 73 -4.90 -21.93 -4.77
N GLY A 74 -3.62 -21.89 -5.09
CA GLY A 74 -3.15 -21.86 -6.48
C GLY A 74 -2.91 -20.46 -7.02
N TRP A 75 -3.33 -19.42 -6.29
CA TRP A 75 -3.00 -18.03 -6.65
C TRP A 75 -1.72 -17.59 -5.96
N GLU A 76 -0.97 -16.75 -6.63
CA GLU A 76 0.30 -16.24 -6.10
C GLU A 76 0.37 -14.73 -6.28
N ILE A 77 0.89 -14.05 -5.27
CA ILE A 77 1.18 -12.62 -5.34
C ILE A 77 2.61 -12.45 -5.83
N VAL A 78 2.77 -11.71 -6.91
CA VAL A 78 4.08 -11.36 -7.47
C VAL A 78 4.25 -9.85 -7.37
N LEU A 79 5.35 -9.42 -6.78
CA LEU A 79 5.68 -8.00 -6.64
C LEU A 79 6.63 -7.58 -7.75
N GLY A 80 6.37 -6.46 -8.36
CA GLY A 80 7.20 -5.92 -9.43
C GLY A 80 7.07 -4.41 -9.52
N ASN A 81 7.78 -3.82 -10.46
CA ASN A 81 7.66 -2.40 -10.74
C ASN A 81 6.29 -2.10 -11.34
N GLY A 82 5.77 -0.90 -11.05
CA GLY A 82 4.47 -0.47 -11.55
C GLY A 82 4.55 0.19 -12.93
N GLY A 83 3.38 0.44 -13.49
CA GLY A 83 3.24 1.16 -14.74
C GLY A 83 3.86 0.45 -15.93
N SER A 84 4.36 1.23 -16.88
CA SER A 84 4.91 0.70 -18.12
C SER A 84 6.19 -0.10 -17.96
N THR A 85 6.87 0.00 -16.83
CA THR A 85 8.10 -0.74 -16.59
C THR A 85 7.87 -2.23 -16.32
N VAL A 86 6.61 -2.63 -16.08
CA VAL A 86 6.25 -4.03 -15.85
C VAL A 86 6.05 -4.79 -17.17
N PHE A 87 5.70 -4.08 -18.21
CA PHE A 87 5.38 -4.69 -19.51
C PHE A 87 6.61 -4.98 -20.34
#